data_91c7805802f7e81e229be3ac46114c43
#
_entry.id   91c7805802f7e81e229be3ac46114c43
#
_cell.length_a   1.000
_cell.length_b   1.000
_cell.length_c   1.000
_cell.angle_alpha   90.00
_cell.angle_beta   90.00
_cell.angle_gamma   90.00
#
_symmetry.space_group_name_H-M   'P 1'
#
loop_
_entity.id
_entity.type
_entity.pdbx_description
1 polymer ?
#
loop_
_entity_poly.entity_id
_entity_poly.type
_entity_poly.pdbx_seq_one_letter_code
_entity_poly.pdbx_strand_id
1 'polypeptide(L)'
;MRKKECVAMLLAGGQGSRLGVLTEKIAKPAVSFGGKYRMIDFSLSNCVNSGIDTVGVLIQYKPSLLNRYLGTGAAWDLDAAWGGVHILPPYATQTGGEWYEGTADAIYHNIDFLDGYDPEYVIILSGDHLYQMDYNLMLDFHKLMGADLTVAVKTVPWEEASRFGIMSVDQDMRITRFAEKPKQPESNLASMGIYIFTWPVLRAALLADHAAPESDKDFGKNIIPTLLGQGKNLFAYQFSGYWKDVGTIPSYYSTQMELLGENAEFRLHDTRMHILSNFNEHPSHFIGRDGRVEHSMICNGCEIYGEVYNSILSPGVTVEKGAVVRDSILLPESTVGEGACVERTILNENASIAADAAVGAPGKITVIGENAVMEVDV
;
A
#
# COMPACT_ATOMS: atom_id res chain seq x y z
N MET A 1 -19.80 -20.46 -15.29
CA MET A 1 -19.01 -19.89 -14.18
C MET A 1 -19.99 -19.39 -13.13
N ARG A 2 -19.61 -19.40 -11.84
CA ARG A 2 -20.41 -18.71 -10.83
C ARG A 2 -20.15 -17.21 -10.98
N LYS A 3 -21.19 -16.43 -11.20
CA LYS A 3 -21.12 -14.97 -11.22
C LYS A 3 -20.60 -14.48 -9.87
N LYS A 4 -19.63 -13.56 -9.88
CA LYS A 4 -19.14 -12.90 -8.68
C LYS A 4 -19.90 -11.60 -8.47
N GLU A 5 -20.22 -11.26 -7.21
CA GLU A 5 -20.84 -9.97 -6.93
C GLU A 5 -19.82 -8.85 -7.16
N CYS A 6 -18.64 -8.98 -6.55
CA CYS A 6 -17.56 -8.00 -6.65
C CYS A 6 -16.22 -8.69 -6.94
N VAL A 7 -15.42 -8.12 -7.83
CA VAL A 7 -14.03 -8.52 -8.09
C VAL A 7 -13.12 -7.33 -7.80
N ALA A 8 -12.02 -7.58 -7.10
CA ALA A 8 -11.03 -6.53 -6.82
C ALA A 8 -9.93 -6.52 -7.88
N MET A 9 -9.54 -5.31 -8.29
CA MET A 9 -8.39 -5.03 -9.15
C MET A 9 -7.42 -4.15 -8.38
N LEU A 10 -6.30 -4.71 -7.96
CA LEU A 10 -5.30 -4.08 -7.12
C LEU A 10 -4.14 -3.55 -7.94
N LEU A 11 -4.03 -2.24 -8.05
CA LEU A 11 -2.94 -1.55 -8.75
C LEU A 11 -1.65 -1.61 -7.92
N ALA A 12 -0.74 -2.48 -8.30
CA ALA A 12 0.53 -2.73 -7.60
C ALA A 12 1.76 -2.38 -8.46
N GLY A 13 1.60 -1.53 -9.48
CA GLY A 13 2.62 -1.19 -10.46
C GLY A 13 3.44 0.07 -10.18
N GLY A 14 3.21 0.79 -9.07
CA GLY A 14 3.88 2.05 -8.77
C GLY A 14 5.39 1.89 -8.52
N GLN A 15 6.22 2.73 -9.19
CA GLN A 15 7.68 2.72 -9.02
C GLN A 15 8.13 3.17 -7.62
N GLY A 16 7.38 4.08 -6.98
CA GLY A 16 7.71 4.58 -5.65
C GLY A 16 9.01 5.39 -5.57
N SER A 17 9.45 6.03 -6.66
CA SER A 17 10.75 6.73 -6.76
C SER A 17 11.04 7.71 -5.62
N ARG A 18 10.00 8.30 -5.01
CA ARG A 18 10.12 9.21 -3.86
C ARG A 18 10.55 8.53 -2.55
N LEU A 19 10.52 7.19 -2.47
CA LEU A 19 11.05 6.40 -1.37
C LEU A 19 12.55 6.06 -1.56
N GLY A 20 13.18 6.54 -2.63
CA GLY A 20 14.61 6.40 -2.87
C GLY A 20 15.09 4.95 -2.79
N VAL A 21 16.09 4.71 -1.96
CA VAL A 21 16.75 3.40 -1.82
C VAL A 21 15.81 2.27 -1.35
N LEU A 22 14.68 2.59 -0.68
CA LEU A 22 13.70 1.58 -0.25
C LEU A 22 12.96 0.94 -1.44
N THR A 23 12.92 1.61 -2.59
CA THR A 23 12.26 1.12 -3.81
C THR A 23 13.21 0.95 -4.99
N GLU A 24 14.52 1.03 -4.75
CA GLU A 24 15.52 0.86 -5.80
C GLU A 24 15.46 -0.53 -6.45
N LYS A 25 15.18 -1.58 -5.68
CA LYS A 25 15.12 -2.96 -6.17
C LYS A 25 13.72 -3.57 -6.15
N ILE A 26 12.76 -2.97 -5.47
CA ILE A 26 11.40 -3.51 -5.28
C ILE A 26 10.34 -2.48 -5.67
N ALA A 27 9.12 -2.95 -5.97
CA ALA A 27 7.96 -2.08 -6.15
C ALA A 27 7.46 -1.55 -4.81
N LYS A 28 6.86 -0.34 -4.77
CA LYS A 28 6.34 0.27 -3.53
C LYS A 28 5.40 -0.65 -2.74
N PRO A 29 4.46 -1.41 -3.34
CA PRO A 29 3.62 -2.33 -2.59
C PRO A 29 4.36 -3.44 -1.85
N ALA A 30 5.60 -3.75 -2.25
CA ALA A 30 6.45 -4.75 -1.61
C ALA A 30 7.30 -4.22 -0.45
N VAL A 31 7.28 -2.90 -0.19
CA VAL A 31 8.05 -2.29 0.91
C VAL A 31 7.53 -2.78 2.26
N SER A 32 8.46 -3.17 3.14
CA SER A 32 8.16 -3.63 4.50
C SER A 32 7.58 -2.52 5.37
N PHE A 33 6.58 -2.83 6.19
CA PHE A 33 5.89 -1.88 7.05
C PHE A 33 5.39 -2.52 8.36
N GLY A 34 5.43 -1.78 9.47
CA GLY A 34 4.86 -2.23 10.75
C GLY A 34 5.51 -3.50 11.29
N GLY A 35 6.80 -3.65 11.09
CA GLY A 35 7.60 -4.81 11.49
C GLY A 35 7.51 -5.92 10.45
N LYS A 36 6.45 -6.71 10.41
CA LYS A 36 6.37 -7.95 9.62
C LYS A 36 5.58 -7.85 8.32
N TYR A 37 4.86 -6.76 8.08
CA TYR A 37 3.96 -6.63 6.93
C TYR A 37 4.67 -5.99 5.73
N ARG A 38 4.04 -6.11 4.55
CA ARG A 38 4.32 -5.30 3.37
C ARG A 38 3.12 -4.42 3.06
N MET A 39 3.32 -3.32 2.34
CA MET A 39 2.22 -2.37 2.05
C MET A 39 1.01 -3.04 1.39
N ILE A 40 1.23 -4.03 0.52
CA ILE A 40 0.16 -4.75 -0.18
C ILE A 40 -0.74 -5.58 0.76
N ASP A 41 -0.22 -5.99 1.91
CA ASP A 41 -0.96 -6.83 2.87
C ASP A 41 -2.23 -6.16 3.37
N PHE A 42 -2.20 -4.84 3.51
CA PHE A 42 -3.35 -4.06 3.99
C PHE A 42 -4.52 -4.14 3.01
N SER A 43 -4.28 -3.91 1.72
CA SER A 43 -5.32 -3.98 0.70
C SER A 43 -5.84 -5.41 0.49
N LEU A 44 -4.97 -6.42 0.50
CA LEU A 44 -5.37 -7.83 0.40
C LEU A 44 -6.18 -8.26 1.63
N SER A 45 -5.74 -7.88 2.84
CA SER A 45 -6.47 -8.17 4.07
C SER A 45 -7.84 -7.50 4.11
N ASN A 46 -7.94 -6.26 3.62
CA ASN A 46 -9.24 -5.58 3.50
C ASN A 46 -10.18 -6.33 2.55
N CYS A 47 -9.66 -6.88 1.42
CA CYS A 47 -10.47 -7.71 0.51
C CYS A 47 -11.04 -8.92 1.24
N VAL A 48 -10.19 -9.68 1.92
CA VAL A 48 -10.61 -10.89 2.64
C VAL A 48 -11.59 -10.58 3.78
N ASN A 49 -11.27 -9.57 4.59
CA ASN A 49 -12.15 -9.14 5.68
C ASN A 49 -13.51 -8.63 5.17
N SER A 50 -13.59 -8.21 3.92
CA SER A 50 -14.82 -7.78 3.24
C SER A 50 -15.46 -8.91 2.42
N GLY A 51 -14.97 -10.16 2.50
CA GLY A 51 -15.51 -11.29 1.74
C GLY A 51 -15.27 -11.24 0.22
N ILE A 52 -14.38 -10.38 -0.26
CA ILE A 52 -13.97 -10.33 -1.65
C ILE A 52 -12.88 -11.38 -1.87
N ASP A 53 -13.26 -12.48 -2.49
CA ASP A 53 -12.45 -13.69 -2.65
C ASP A 53 -11.70 -13.78 -4.00
N THR A 54 -11.83 -12.77 -4.85
CA THR A 54 -11.22 -12.73 -6.19
C THR A 54 -10.51 -11.41 -6.40
N VAL A 55 -9.18 -11.46 -6.52
CA VAL A 55 -8.33 -10.27 -6.61
C VAL A 55 -7.36 -10.39 -7.77
N GLY A 56 -7.47 -9.52 -8.77
CA GLY A 56 -6.47 -9.34 -9.81
C GLY A 56 -5.42 -8.32 -9.34
N VAL A 57 -4.15 -8.73 -9.24
CA VAL A 57 -3.03 -7.87 -8.84
C VAL A 57 -2.23 -7.45 -10.06
N LEU A 58 -2.31 -6.18 -10.43
CA LEU A 58 -1.66 -5.63 -11.62
C LEU A 58 -0.24 -5.19 -11.28
N ILE A 59 0.75 -5.94 -11.72
CA ILE A 59 2.16 -5.73 -11.42
C ILE A 59 2.91 -5.45 -12.71
N GLN A 60 3.51 -4.27 -12.81
CA GLN A 60 4.31 -3.89 -13.97
C GLN A 60 5.78 -3.73 -13.63
N TYR A 61 6.08 -3.18 -12.46
CA TYR A 61 7.43 -2.79 -12.08
C TYR A 61 8.03 -3.79 -11.10
N LYS A 62 9.25 -4.29 -11.39
CA LYS A 62 10.01 -5.21 -10.52
C LYS A 62 9.18 -6.37 -9.94
N PRO A 63 8.56 -7.21 -10.78
CA PRO A 63 7.54 -8.16 -10.35
C PRO A 63 8.06 -9.32 -9.51
N SER A 64 9.35 -9.66 -9.60
CA SER A 64 9.88 -10.93 -9.09
C SER A 64 9.69 -11.14 -7.59
N LEU A 65 9.96 -10.11 -6.78
CA LEU A 65 9.79 -10.21 -5.33
C LEU A 65 8.32 -10.29 -4.96
N LEU A 66 7.49 -9.41 -5.56
CA LEU A 66 6.06 -9.37 -5.25
C LEU A 66 5.36 -10.66 -5.69
N ASN A 67 5.71 -11.22 -6.85
CA ASN A 67 5.20 -12.51 -7.31
C ASN A 67 5.54 -13.64 -6.33
N ARG A 68 6.80 -13.69 -5.86
CA ARG A 68 7.23 -14.68 -4.86
C ARG A 68 6.50 -14.51 -3.55
N TYR A 69 6.32 -13.26 -3.12
CA TYR A 69 5.65 -12.93 -1.88
C TYR A 69 4.16 -13.29 -1.90
N LEU A 70 3.46 -12.97 -2.98
CA LEU A 70 2.05 -13.33 -3.15
C LEU A 70 1.84 -14.85 -3.26
N GLY A 71 2.74 -15.55 -3.96
CA GLY A 71 2.63 -16.98 -4.16
C GLY A 71 1.26 -17.37 -4.72
N THR A 72 0.59 -18.31 -4.08
CA THR A 72 -0.78 -18.74 -4.41
C THR A 72 -1.86 -17.90 -3.76
N GLY A 73 -1.52 -16.99 -2.87
CA GLY A 73 -2.49 -16.22 -2.08
C GLY A 73 -2.92 -16.89 -0.76
N ALA A 74 -2.40 -18.08 -0.45
CA ALA A 74 -2.82 -18.85 0.74
C ALA A 74 -2.63 -18.09 2.07
N ALA A 75 -1.63 -17.21 2.15
CA ALA A 75 -1.41 -16.38 3.34
C ALA A 75 -2.57 -15.43 3.67
N TRP A 76 -3.40 -15.11 2.68
CA TRP A 76 -4.60 -14.27 2.81
C TRP A 76 -5.90 -15.05 2.60
N ASP A 77 -5.87 -16.39 2.60
CA ASP A 77 -7.03 -17.22 2.26
C ASP A 77 -7.61 -16.91 0.85
N LEU A 78 -6.72 -16.53 -0.07
CA LEU A 78 -7.02 -16.18 -1.46
C LEU A 78 -6.44 -17.21 -2.44
N ASP A 79 -6.56 -18.50 -2.15
CA ASP A 79 -6.09 -19.62 -2.97
C ASP A 79 -7.22 -20.55 -3.45
N ALA A 80 -8.45 -20.05 -3.43
CA ALA A 80 -9.62 -20.81 -3.85
C ALA A 80 -9.55 -21.19 -5.33
N ALA A 81 -10.03 -22.39 -5.67
CA ALA A 81 -10.06 -22.90 -7.06
C ALA A 81 -10.90 -22.02 -8.02
N TRP A 82 -11.89 -21.29 -7.50
CA TRP A 82 -12.75 -20.36 -8.23
C TRP A 82 -12.70 -18.97 -7.55
N GLY A 83 -11.69 -18.19 -7.89
CA GLY A 83 -11.36 -16.95 -7.30
C GLY A 83 -9.88 -16.93 -6.91
N GLY A 84 -9.57 -16.33 -5.74
CA GLY A 84 -8.20 -16.23 -5.25
C GLY A 84 -7.44 -15.04 -5.83
N VAL A 85 -6.13 -15.01 -5.56
CA VAL A 85 -5.25 -13.98 -6.10
C VAL A 85 -4.73 -14.36 -7.47
N HIS A 86 -4.83 -13.44 -8.42
CA HIS A 86 -4.30 -13.58 -9.77
C HIS A 86 -3.30 -12.48 -10.06
N ILE A 87 -2.10 -12.86 -10.46
CA ILE A 87 -1.07 -11.90 -10.84
C ILE A 87 -1.26 -11.58 -12.32
N LEU A 88 -1.48 -10.30 -12.62
CA LEU A 88 -1.77 -9.79 -13.94
C LEU A 88 -0.63 -8.85 -14.39
N PRO A 89 0.43 -9.39 -15.03
CA PRO A 89 1.49 -8.59 -15.60
C PRO A 89 1.08 -8.08 -16.99
N PRO A 90 1.72 -7.00 -17.50
CA PRO A 90 1.63 -6.67 -18.91
C PRO A 90 2.13 -7.86 -19.76
N TYR A 91 1.53 -8.07 -20.92
CA TYR A 91 1.87 -9.17 -21.80
C TYR A 91 2.09 -8.69 -23.24
N ALA A 92 2.87 -9.45 -24.00
CA ALA A 92 3.08 -9.18 -25.40
C ALA A 92 1.90 -9.69 -26.23
N THR A 93 1.38 -8.85 -27.11
CA THR A 93 0.44 -9.20 -28.16
C THR A 93 1.19 -9.58 -29.44
N GLN A 94 0.48 -10.03 -30.47
CA GLN A 94 1.09 -10.31 -31.79
C GLN A 94 1.69 -9.05 -32.43
N THR A 95 1.26 -7.86 -32.01
CA THR A 95 1.71 -6.54 -32.50
C THR A 95 2.84 -5.93 -31.69
N GLY A 96 3.19 -6.50 -30.54
CA GLY A 96 4.27 -6.03 -29.64
C GLY A 96 3.96 -6.22 -28.18
N GLY A 97 4.91 -5.90 -27.31
CA GLY A 97 4.73 -5.82 -25.86
C GLY A 97 4.30 -4.42 -25.47
N GLU A 98 3.20 -4.28 -24.76
CA GLU A 98 2.70 -3.00 -24.31
C GLU A 98 2.77 -2.94 -22.79
N TRP A 99 3.50 -1.93 -22.27
CA TRP A 99 3.46 -1.57 -20.87
C TRP A 99 2.15 -0.84 -20.57
N TYR A 100 1.62 -0.99 -19.36
CA TYR A 100 0.48 -0.18 -18.95
C TYR A 100 0.86 1.30 -18.94
N GLU A 101 0.20 2.11 -19.76
CA GLU A 101 0.48 3.53 -19.90
C GLU A 101 -0.10 4.35 -18.75
N GLY A 102 -1.18 3.87 -18.14
CA GLY A 102 -1.85 4.51 -17.02
C GLY A 102 -2.64 3.54 -16.15
N THR A 103 -3.27 4.06 -15.12
CA THR A 103 -4.03 3.25 -14.17
C THR A 103 -5.28 2.62 -14.79
N ALA A 104 -5.95 3.33 -15.70
CA ALA A 104 -7.10 2.81 -16.44
C ALA A 104 -6.67 1.81 -17.51
N ASP A 105 -5.54 2.03 -18.17
CA ASP A 105 -4.97 1.14 -19.15
C ASP A 105 -4.66 -0.25 -18.58
N ALA A 106 -4.13 -0.28 -17.35
CA ALA A 106 -3.88 -1.54 -16.66
C ALA A 106 -5.16 -2.37 -16.48
N ILE A 107 -6.29 -1.74 -16.22
CA ILE A 107 -7.58 -2.45 -16.13
C ILE A 107 -8.10 -2.82 -17.52
N TYR A 108 -7.95 -1.94 -18.52
CA TYR A 108 -8.34 -2.21 -19.90
C TYR A 108 -7.70 -3.48 -20.45
N HIS A 109 -6.40 -3.65 -20.31
CA HIS A 109 -5.67 -4.84 -20.76
C HIS A 109 -6.11 -6.13 -20.05
N ASN A 110 -6.87 -6.04 -18.96
CA ASN A 110 -7.37 -7.17 -18.19
C ASN A 110 -8.91 -7.27 -18.19
N ILE A 111 -9.59 -6.69 -19.19
CA ILE A 111 -11.05 -6.80 -19.36
C ILE A 111 -11.47 -8.26 -19.47
N ASP A 112 -10.73 -9.09 -20.21
CA ASP A 112 -11.04 -10.51 -20.39
C ASP A 112 -11.01 -11.29 -19.06
N PHE A 113 -10.13 -10.92 -18.13
CA PHE A 113 -10.12 -11.47 -16.78
C PHE A 113 -11.43 -11.13 -16.04
N LEU A 114 -11.87 -9.89 -16.09
CA LEU A 114 -13.12 -9.44 -15.48
C LEU A 114 -14.35 -10.06 -16.17
N ASP A 115 -14.40 -10.05 -17.50
CA ASP A 115 -15.48 -10.66 -18.28
C ASP A 115 -15.60 -12.17 -17.98
N GLY A 116 -14.47 -12.84 -17.66
CA GLY A 116 -14.46 -14.26 -17.25
C GLY A 116 -15.22 -14.54 -15.95
N TYR A 117 -15.31 -13.58 -15.04
CA TYR A 117 -16.07 -13.68 -13.78
C TYR A 117 -17.47 -13.06 -13.86
N ASP A 118 -17.75 -12.24 -14.89
CA ASP A 118 -19.01 -11.51 -15.09
C ASP A 118 -19.51 -10.83 -13.78
N PRO A 119 -18.69 -9.99 -13.13
CA PRO A 119 -19.07 -9.37 -11.87
C PRO A 119 -20.18 -8.34 -12.04
N GLU A 120 -20.91 -8.06 -10.95
CA GLU A 120 -21.81 -6.90 -10.94
C GLU A 120 -21.01 -5.61 -10.71
N TYR A 121 -20.03 -5.69 -9.82
CA TYR A 121 -19.20 -4.57 -9.39
C TYR A 121 -17.72 -4.91 -9.49
N VAL A 122 -16.92 -3.91 -9.75
CA VAL A 122 -15.45 -3.99 -9.71
C VAL A 122 -14.95 -2.94 -8.73
N ILE A 123 -14.15 -3.38 -7.75
CA ILE A 123 -13.44 -2.46 -6.87
C ILE A 123 -11.99 -2.29 -7.34
N ILE A 124 -11.58 -1.05 -7.58
CA ILE A 124 -10.21 -0.68 -7.94
C ILE A 124 -9.52 -0.21 -6.66
N LEU A 125 -8.35 -0.75 -6.38
CA LEU A 125 -7.59 -0.50 -5.17
C LEU A 125 -6.17 -0.05 -5.49
N SER A 126 -5.61 0.82 -4.64
CA SER A 126 -4.17 1.11 -4.62
C SER A 126 -3.48 0.16 -3.64
N GLY A 127 -2.39 -0.49 -4.07
CA GLY A 127 -1.61 -1.44 -3.26
C GLY A 127 -0.52 -0.79 -2.42
N ASP A 128 -0.51 0.54 -2.31
CA ASP A 128 0.57 1.32 -1.71
C ASP A 128 0.11 2.33 -0.65
N HIS A 129 -1.13 2.22 -0.19
CA HIS A 129 -1.71 3.02 0.89
C HIS A 129 -1.93 2.20 2.15
N LEU A 130 -1.84 2.86 3.29
CA LEU A 130 -2.05 2.27 4.60
C LEU A 130 -3.43 2.63 5.14
N TYR A 131 -4.31 1.65 5.30
CA TYR A 131 -5.66 1.80 5.85
C TYR A 131 -6.29 0.44 6.18
N GLN A 132 -7.29 0.45 7.04
CA GLN A 132 -8.19 -0.68 7.29
C GLN A 132 -9.62 -0.25 6.96
N MET A 133 -10.25 -0.93 6.01
CA MET A 133 -11.57 -0.57 5.51
C MET A 133 -12.39 -1.82 5.19
N ASP A 134 -13.61 -1.87 5.70
CA ASP A 134 -14.61 -2.83 5.24
C ASP A 134 -15.25 -2.31 3.94
N TYR A 135 -14.91 -2.96 2.84
CA TYR A 135 -15.42 -2.58 1.51
C TYR A 135 -16.92 -2.86 1.35
N ASN A 136 -17.52 -3.75 2.17
CA ASN A 136 -18.96 -3.99 2.11
C ASN A 136 -19.76 -2.73 2.42
N LEU A 137 -19.30 -1.92 3.38
CA LEU A 137 -19.98 -0.65 3.72
C LEU A 137 -20.01 0.32 2.52
N MET A 138 -18.92 0.36 1.76
CA MET A 138 -18.85 1.18 0.55
C MET A 138 -19.67 0.56 -0.59
N LEU A 139 -19.67 -0.77 -0.73
CA LEU A 139 -20.46 -1.48 -1.73
C LEU A 139 -21.96 -1.34 -1.48
N ASP A 140 -22.40 -1.44 -0.23
CA ASP A 140 -23.79 -1.23 0.16
C ASP A 140 -24.23 0.22 -0.11
N PHE A 141 -23.37 1.20 0.17
CA PHE A 141 -23.61 2.58 -0.20
C PHE A 141 -23.73 2.75 -1.73
N HIS A 142 -22.85 2.12 -2.51
CA HIS A 142 -22.88 2.14 -3.97
C HIS A 142 -24.23 1.61 -4.50
N LYS A 143 -24.69 0.48 -3.97
CA LYS A 143 -25.99 -0.12 -4.32
C LYS A 143 -27.16 0.77 -3.92
N LEU A 144 -27.14 1.30 -2.69
CA LEU A 144 -28.20 2.17 -2.16
C LEU A 144 -28.40 3.42 -3.02
N MET A 145 -27.29 4.02 -3.47
CA MET A 145 -27.33 5.25 -4.29
C MET A 145 -27.60 4.95 -5.77
N GLY A 146 -27.63 3.68 -6.20
CA GLY A 146 -27.74 3.32 -7.62
C GLY A 146 -26.59 3.93 -8.43
N ALA A 147 -25.40 3.88 -7.86
CA ALA A 147 -24.23 4.56 -8.43
C ALA A 147 -23.68 3.84 -9.66
N ASP A 148 -23.18 4.60 -10.62
CA ASP A 148 -22.32 4.12 -11.70
C ASP A 148 -20.87 4.01 -11.21
N LEU A 149 -20.46 4.95 -10.34
CA LEU A 149 -19.16 5.03 -9.68
C LEU A 149 -19.31 5.55 -8.25
N THR A 150 -18.69 4.89 -7.31
CA THR A 150 -18.45 5.42 -5.95
C THR A 150 -16.96 5.58 -5.72
N VAL A 151 -16.54 6.74 -5.22
CA VAL A 151 -15.15 7.05 -4.87
C VAL A 151 -15.02 7.16 -3.37
N ALA A 152 -14.12 6.38 -2.76
CA ALA A 152 -13.78 6.59 -1.35
C ALA A 152 -12.98 7.89 -1.20
N VAL A 153 -13.41 8.71 -0.23
CA VAL A 153 -12.81 10.02 0.02
C VAL A 153 -12.49 10.22 1.49
N LYS A 154 -11.45 11.00 1.75
CA LYS A 154 -11.03 11.42 3.09
C LYS A 154 -10.86 12.93 3.12
N THR A 155 -11.33 13.58 4.19
CA THR A 155 -10.98 14.97 4.46
C THR A 155 -9.51 15.04 4.87
N VAL A 156 -8.72 15.84 4.15
CA VAL A 156 -7.28 16.03 4.43
C VAL A 156 -7.01 17.49 4.84
N PRO A 157 -5.87 17.79 5.49
CA PRO A 157 -5.43 19.17 5.68
C PRO A 157 -5.36 19.93 4.34
N TRP A 158 -5.72 21.21 4.33
CA TRP A 158 -5.74 22.02 3.10
C TRP A 158 -4.37 22.09 2.42
N GLU A 159 -3.30 22.06 3.19
CA GLU A 159 -1.91 22.11 2.71
C GLU A 159 -1.54 20.84 1.91
N GLU A 160 -2.22 19.73 2.17
CA GLU A 160 -1.99 18.47 1.49
C GLU A 160 -2.93 18.25 0.30
N ALA A 161 -4.03 18.99 0.20
CA ALA A 161 -5.08 18.75 -0.78
C ALA A 161 -4.56 18.76 -2.22
N SER A 162 -3.60 19.62 -2.57
CA SER A 162 -3.01 19.70 -3.91
C SER A 162 -2.27 18.44 -4.37
N ARG A 163 -2.05 17.47 -3.47
CA ARG A 163 -1.35 16.21 -3.77
C ARG A 163 -2.28 15.14 -4.32
N PHE A 164 -3.59 15.30 -4.16
CA PHE A 164 -4.62 14.30 -4.44
C PHE A 164 -5.62 14.76 -5.50
N GLY A 165 -6.38 13.81 -6.03
CA GLY A 165 -7.62 14.12 -6.74
C GLY A 165 -8.65 14.69 -5.75
N ILE A 166 -9.16 15.89 -6.02
CA ILE A 166 -10.07 16.61 -5.12
C ILE A 166 -11.47 16.64 -5.67
N MET A 167 -12.45 16.39 -4.81
CA MET A 167 -13.87 16.38 -5.17
C MET A 167 -14.64 17.47 -4.47
N SER A 168 -15.61 18.02 -5.22
CA SER A 168 -16.73 18.78 -4.68
C SER A 168 -17.99 17.93 -4.77
N VAL A 169 -18.80 17.94 -3.73
CA VAL A 169 -20.04 17.15 -3.63
C VAL A 169 -21.21 18.04 -3.25
N ASP A 170 -22.41 17.58 -3.55
CA ASP A 170 -23.65 18.19 -3.04
C ASP A 170 -24.04 17.60 -1.68
N GLN A 171 -25.27 17.94 -1.20
CA GLN A 171 -25.78 17.48 0.11
C GLN A 171 -26.03 15.97 0.19
N ASP A 172 -26.21 15.31 -0.95
CA ASP A 172 -26.42 13.87 -1.08
C ASP A 172 -25.14 13.11 -1.38
N MET A 173 -23.97 13.76 -1.23
CA MET A 173 -22.65 13.20 -1.57
C MET A 173 -22.46 12.87 -3.04
N ARG A 174 -23.31 13.40 -3.95
CA ARG A 174 -23.11 13.29 -5.38
C ARG A 174 -21.94 14.17 -5.80
N ILE A 175 -21.02 13.60 -6.58
CA ILE A 175 -19.84 14.32 -7.07
C ILE A 175 -20.30 15.30 -8.15
N THR A 176 -20.07 16.58 -7.90
CA THR A 176 -20.39 17.68 -8.82
C THR A 176 -19.18 18.15 -9.59
N ARG A 177 -17.97 17.98 -9.02
CA ARG A 177 -16.71 18.36 -9.65
C ARG A 177 -15.57 17.44 -9.18
N PHE A 178 -14.65 17.19 -10.09
CA PHE A 178 -13.40 16.47 -9.81
C PHE A 178 -12.23 17.24 -10.44
N ALA A 179 -11.12 17.35 -9.69
CA ALA A 179 -9.89 17.97 -10.17
C ALA A 179 -8.68 17.12 -9.70
N GLU A 180 -7.90 16.62 -10.67
CA GLU A 180 -6.69 15.86 -10.36
C GLU A 180 -5.53 16.79 -9.99
N LYS A 181 -5.04 16.68 -8.76
CA LYS A 181 -3.91 17.44 -8.21
C LYS A 181 -3.96 18.94 -8.51
N PRO A 182 -5.05 19.63 -8.14
CA PRO A 182 -5.22 21.04 -8.48
C PRO A 182 -4.21 21.91 -7.73
N LYS A 183 -3.64 22.91 -8.41
CA LYS A 183 -2.75 23.90 -7.77
C LYS A 183 -3.47 24.74 -6.71
N GLN A 184 -4.74 24.97 -6.89
CA GLN A 184 -5.63 25.70 -5.97
C GLN A 184 -6.88 24.84 -5.75
N PRO A 185 -6.89 24.00 -4.71
CA PRO A 185 -8.02 23.13 -4.40
C PRO A 185 -9.21 23.95 -3.90
N GLU A 186 -10.40 23.65 -4.43
CA GLU A 186 -11.68 24.27 -4.00
C GLU A 186 -12.34 23.49 -2.86
N SER A 187 -11.83 22.29 -2.55
CA SER A 187 -12.27 21.42 -1.48
C SER A 187 -11.04 20.69 -0.92
N ASN A 188 -11.17 20.13 0.28
CA ASN A 188 -10.16 19.25 0.85
C ASN A 188 -10.64 17.79 0.98
N LEU A 189 -11.66 17.43 0.21
CA LEU A 189 -12.18 16.08 0.11
C LEU A 189 -11.36 15.30 -0.94
N ALA A 190 -10.36 14.56 -0.46
CA ALA A 190 -9.36 13.88 -1.28
C ALA A 190 -9.80 12.46 -1.65
N SER A 191 -9.58 12.08 -2.91
CA SER A 191 -9.70 10.69 -3.36
C SER A 191 -8.67 9.81 -2.68
N MET A 192 -9.11 8.68 -2.16
CA MET A 192 -8.23 7.66 -1.60
C MET A 192 -7.66 6.71 -2.69
N GLY A 193 -8.03 6.89 -3.96
CA GLY A 193 -7.65 5.92 -5.00
C GLY A 193 -8.37 4.58 -4.88
N ILE A 194 -9.53 4.57 -4.23
CA ILE A 194 -10.40 3.41 -4.06
C ILE A 194 -11.72 3.71 -4.75
N TYR A 195 -12.08 2.88 -5.73
CA TYR A 195 -13.24 3.10 -6.58
C TYR A 195 -14.10 1.83 -6.65
N ILE A 196 -15.43 1.95 -6.51
CA ILE A 196 -16.36 0.88 -6.88
C ILE A 196 -17.13 1.33 -8.11
N PHE A 197 -17.07 0.50 -9.15
CA PHE A 197 -17.78 0.71 -10.40
C PHE A 197 -18.83 -0.38 -10.63
N THR A 198 -19.95 -0.01 -11.18
CA THR A 198 -20.84 -0.94 -11.88
C THR A 198 -20.11 -1.43 -13.14
N TRP A 199 -19.88 -2.76 -13.27
CA TRP A 199 -18.98 -3.31 -14.30
C TRP A 199 -19.31 -2.89 -15.73
N PRO A 200 -20.57 -2.97 -16.24
CA PRO A 200 -20.87 -2.52 -17.59
C PRO A 200 -20.49 -1.06 -17.88
N VAL A 201 -20.60 -0.18 -16.87
CA VAL A 201 -20.22 1.24 -17.00
C VAL A 201 -18.71 1.39 -17.09
N LEU A 202 -17.96 0.74 -16.22
CA LEU A 202 -16.49 0.75 -16.28
C LEU A 202 -15.99 0.18 -17.59
N ARG A 203 -16.51 -0.97 -18.00
CA ARG A 203 -16.12 -1.63 -19.25
C ARG A 203 -16.30 -0.72 -20.47
N ALA A 204 -17.44 -0.07 -20.57
CA ALA A 204 -17.71 0.88 -21.67
C ALA A 204 -16.77 2.09 -21.62
N ALA A 205 -16.50 2.63 -20.43
CA ALA A 205 -15.58 3.75 -20.24
C ALA A 205 -14.14 3.39 -20.64
N LEU A 206 -13.64 2.22 -20.24
CA LEU A 206 -12.30 1.74 -20.59
C LEU A 206 -12.12 1.56 -22.10
N LEU A 207 -13.10 0.95 -22.77
CA LEU A 207 -13.07 0.78 -24.24
C LEU A 207 -13.04 2.12 -24.97
N ALA A 208 -13.84 3.08 -24.52
CA ALA A 208 -13.89 4.42 -25.11
C ALA A 208 -12.59 5.21 -24.86
N ASP A 209 -12.04 5.12 -23.64
CA ASP A 209 -10.81 5.80 -23.25
C ASP A 209 -9.59 5.25 -24.00
N HIS A 210 -9.50 3.92 -24.15
CA HIS A 210 -8.42 3.28 -24.91
C HIS A 210 -8.43 3.70 -26.39
N ALA A 211 -9.62 3.89 -26.98
CA ALA A 211 -9.76 4.34 -28.35
C ALA A 211 -9.45 5.83 -28.54
N ALA A 212 -9.28 6.61 -27.47
CA ALA A 212 -8.99 8.04 -27.51
C ALA A 212 -7.47 8.29 -27.55
N PRO A 213 -6.90 8.81 -28.67
CA PRO A 213 -5.44 8.95 -28.82
C PRO A 213 -4.80 9.93 -27.82
N GLU A 214 -5.58 10.93 -27.37
CA GLU A 214 -5.11 12.00 -26.47
C GLU A 214 -5.31 11.66 -24.98
N SER A 215 -5.77 10.43 -24.66
CA SER A 215 -5.98 10.03 -23.28
C SER A 215 -4.65 9.69 -22.59
N ASP A 216 -4.51 10.18 -21.34
CA ASP A 216 -3.45 9.72 -20.40
C ASP A 216 -3.75 8.32 -19.85
N LYS A 217 -4.90 7.74 -20.19
CA LYS A 217 -5.37 6.41 -19.74
C LYS A 217 -5.37 6.26 -18.21
N ASP A 218 -5.81 7.31 -17.54
CA ASP A 218 -5.78 7.44 -16.08
C ASP A 218 -7.18 7.64 -15.49
N PHE A 219 -7.47 7.03 -14.33
CA PHE A 219 -8.78 7.18 -13.70
C PHE A 219 -9.09 8.63 -13.35
N GLY A 220 -8.14 9.33 -12.72
CA GLY A 220 -8.34 10.70 -12.26
C GLY A 220 -8.39 11.72 -13.39
N LYS A 221 -7.55 11.55 -14.42
CA LYS A 221 -7.46 12.51 -15.52
C LYS A 221 -8.53 12.29 -16.60
N ASN A 222 -8.92 11.04 -16.84
CA ASN A 222 -9.75 10.69 -18.01
C ASN A 222 -11.07 10.04 -17.60
N ILE A 223 -11.07 8.88 -16.91
CA ILE A 223 -12.29 8.09 -16.67
C ILE A 223 -13.31 8.88 -15.83
N ILE A 224 -12.90 9.38 -14.65
CA ILE A 224 -13.81 10.09 -13.73
C ILE A 224 -14.36 11.37 -14.36
N PRO A 225 -13.55 12.27 -14.96
CA PRO A 225 -14.07 13.46 -15.64
C PRO A 225 -14.99 13.14 -16.80
N THR A 226 -14.70 12.11 -17.59
CA THR A 226 -15.55 11.67 -18.71
C THR A 226 -16.92 11.21 -18.24
N LEU A 227 -16.97 10.33 -17.23
CA LEU A 227 -18.23 9.84 -16.66
C LEU A 227 -19.05 10.99 -16.06
N LEU A 228 -18.39 11.93 -15.36
CA LEU A 228 -19.03 13.12 -14.81
C LEU A 228 -19.63 13.99 -15.92
N GLY A 229 -18.89 14.24 -17.00
CA GLY A 229 -19.35 14.99 -18.19
C GLY A 229 -20.52 14.30 -18.91
N GLN A 230 -20.62 12.99 -18.86
CA GLN A 230 -21.73 12.21 -19.39
C GLN A 230 -22.97 12.21 -18.50
N GLY A 231 -22.93 12.84 -17.33
CA GLY A 231 -24.05 12.91 -16.39
C GLY A 231 -24.32 11.58 -15.66
N LYS A 232 -23.31 10.70 -15.54
CA LYS A 232 -23.42 9.47 -14.80
C LYS A 232 -23.59 9.71 -13.30
N ASN A 233 -24.06 8.70 -12.56
CA ASN A 233 -24.30 8.77 -11.12
C ASN A 233 -23.00 8.50 -10.37
N LEU A 234 -22.24 9.55 -10.04
CA LEU A 234 -20.99 9.50 -9.30
C LEU A 234 -21.20 9.97 -7.87
N PHE A 235 -20.81 9.17 -6.89
CA PHE A 235 -20.94 9.50 -5.47
C PHE A 235 -19.61 9.38 -4.72
N ALA A 236 -19.45 10.19 -3.68
CA ALA A 236 -18.32 10.13 -2.77
C ALA A 236 -18.72 9.37 -1.50
N TYR A 237 -17.99 8.33 -1.15
CA TYR A 237 -18.13 7.61 0.12
C TYR A 237 -17.11 8.15 1.12
N GLN A 238 -17.58 8.85 2.16
CA GLN A 238 -16.70 9.45 3.15
C GLN A 238 -16.18 8.40 4.13
N PHE A 239 -14.87 8.14 4.07
CA PHE A 239 -14.19 7.23 4.97
C PHE A 239 -13.73 7.97 6.23
N SER A 240 -14.12 7.46 7.40
CA SER A 240 -13.77 8.05 8.70
C SER A 240 -12.53 7.43 9.36
N GLY A 241 -12.09 6.23 8.92
CA GLY A 241 -10.94 5.52 9.50
C GLY A 241 -9.59 6.14 9.15
N TYR A 242 -8.52 5.55 9.67
CA TYR A 242 -7.16 5.95 9.36
C TYR A 242 -6.81 5.66 7.89
N TRP A 243 -6.17 6.62 7.22
CA TRP A 243 -5.65 6.48 5.87
C TRP A 243 -4.41 7.36 5.67
N LYS A 244 -3.35 6.77 5.12
CA LYS A 244 -2.09 7.47 4.78
C LYS A 244 -1.54 7.02 3.43
N ASP A 245 -1.14 7.99 2.60
CA ASP A 245 -0.23 7.77 1.46
C ASP A 245 1.20 7.83 1.98
N VAL A 246 1.87 6.68 2.05
CA VAL A 246 3.24 6.52 2.52
C VAL A 246 4.21 6.67 1.34
N GLY A 247 4.17 7.82 0.66
CA GLY A 247 4.85 8.02 -0.61
C GLY A 247 6.23 8.69 -0.53
N THR A 248 6.71 9.09 0.66
CA THR A 248 8.01 9.75 0.86
C THR A 248 8.71 9.18 2.10
N ILE A 249 10.03 9.29 2.17
CA ILE A 249 10.81 8.86 3.36
C ILE A 249 10.29 9.47 4.66
N PRO A 250 10.04 10.79 4.75
CA PRO A 250 9.48 11.36 5.98
C PRO A 250 8.11 10.80 6.35
N SER A 251 7.21 10.64 5.37
CA SER A 251 5.89 10.06 5.61
C SER A 251 5.99 8.58 6.02
N TYR A 252 6.84 7.79 5.37
CA TYR A 252 7.11 6.40 5.72
C TYR A 252 7.62 6.26 7.15
N TYR A 253 8.63 7.06 7.51
CA TYR A 253 9.23 7.05 8.84
C TYR A 253 8.20 7.46 9.90
N SER A 254 7.54 8.62 9.75
CA SER A 254 6.59 9.13 10.74
C SER A 254 5.42 8.17 10.94
N THR A 255 4.88 7.61 9.84
CA THR A 255 3.75 6.67 9.91
C THR A 255 4.12 5.36 10.62
N GLN A 256 5.34 4.87 10.46
CA GLN A 256 5.83 3.72 11.23
C GLN A 256 5.99 4.05 12.71
N MET A 257 6.60 5.20 13.03
CA MET A 257 6.79 5.63 14.42
C MET A 257 5.45 5.93 15.14
N GLU A 258 4.41 6.37 14.40
CA GLU A 258 3.05 6.53 14.93
C GLU A 258 2.50 5.21 15.52
N LEU A 259 2.92 4.04 15.02
CA LEU A 259 2.49 2.73 15.52
C LEU A 259 2.91 2.46 16.97
N LEU A 260 3.97 3.11 17.44
CA LEU A 260 4.47 2.97 18.81
C LEU A 260 3.65 3.81 19.81
N GLY A 261 2.81 4.73 19.35
CA GLY A 261 2.02 5.60 20.20
C GLY A 261 0.96 4.85 21.00
N GLU A 262 0.82 5.13 22.30
CA GLU A 262 -0.21 4.53 23.16
C GLU A 262 -1.65 4.76 22.64
N ASN A 263 -1.86 5.90 21.99
CA ASN A 263 -3.14 6.32 21.39
C ASN A 263 -3.08 6.32 19.86
N ALA A 264 -2.30 5.41 19.25
CA ALA A 264 -2.22 5.31 17.81
C ALA A 264 -3.62 5.15 17.20
N GLU A 265 -3.94 6.03 16.25
CA GLU A 265 -5.22 5.96 15.51
C GLU A 265 -5.29 4.67 14.66
N PHE A 266 -4.14 4.21 14.18
CA PHE A 266 -3.98 2.95 13.47
C PHE A 266 -3.34 1.89 14.35
N ARG A 267 -4.03 0.77 14.54
CA ARG A 267 -3.58 -0.33 15.41
C ARG A 267 -3.46 -1.64 14.66
N LEU A 268 -2.25 -2.17 14.55
CA LEU A 268 -1.98 -3.47 13.95
C LEU A 268 -2.64 -4.66 14.72
N HIS A 269 -3.01 -4.45 15.96
CA HIS A 269 -3.63 -5.45 16.84
C HIS A 269 -5.17 -5.37 16.88
N ASP A 270 -5.81 -4.69 15.92
CA ASP A 270 -7.29 -4.71 15.86
C ASP A 270 -7.78 -6.10 15.47
N THR A 271 -8.48 -6.76 16.38
CA THR A 271 -9.00 -8.12 16.19
C THR A 271 -10.23 -8.19 15.29
N ARG A 272 -10.84 -7.05 14.97
CA ARG A 272 -12.04 -6.99 14.10
C ARG A 272 -11.67 -7.05 12.62
N MET A 273 -10.51 -6.52 12.26
CA MET A 273 -9.97 -6.54 10.90
C MET A 273 -8.52 -7.02 10.96
N HIS A 274 -8.33 -8.33 10.87
CA HIS A 274 -6.99 -8.92 10.89
C HIS A 274 -6.19 -8.53 9.67
N ILE A 275 -4.95 -8.09 9.87
CA ILE A 275 -3.99 -7.93 8.79
C ILE A 275 -3.23 -9.24 8.64
N LEU A 276 -3.48 -9.90 7.51
CA LEU A 276 -2.80 -11.13 7.09
C LEU A 276 -1.53 -10.78 6.34
N SER A 277 -0.57 -11.69 6.32
CA SER A 277 0.74 -11.46 5.71
C SER A 277 1.40 -12.79 5.36
N ASN A 278 2.09 -12.84 4.23
CA ASN A 278 2.96 -13.98 3.90
C ASN A 278 4.29 -13.80 4.63
N PHE A 279 4.28 -14.19 5.87
CA PHE A 279 5.38 -14.00 6.78
C PHE A 279 6.27 -15.25 6.81
N ASN A 280 7.58 -15.09 6.65
CA ASN A 280 8.54 -16.18 6.84
C ASN A 280 8.54 -16.64 8.30
N GLU A 281 8.57 -17.95 8.51
CA GLU A 281 8.69 -18.51 9.83
C GLU A 281 10.06 -18.19 10.44
N HIS A 282 10.05 -17.43 11.51
CA HIS A 282 11.21 -17.16 12.36
C HIS A 282 10.95 -17.73 13.75
N PRO A 283 12.01 -18.13 14.47
CA PRO A 283 11.88 -18.51 15.88
C PRO A 283 11.39 -17.31 16.69
N SER A 284 11.03 -17.54 17.95
CA SER A 284 10.74 -16.44 18.87
C SER A 284 11.92 -15.48 18.96
N HIS A 285 11.64 -14.19 19.17
CA HIS A 285 12.71 -13.24 19.47
C HIS A 285 13.41 -13.61 20.80
N PHE A 286 14.68 -13.29 20.89
CA PHE A 286 15.51 -13.53 22.07
C PHE A 286 16.09 -12.20 22.58
N ILE A 287 15.95 -11.94 23.89
CA ILE A 287 16.58 -10.81 24.55
C ILE A 287 17.63 -11.38 25.51
N GLY A 288 18.90 -11.05 25.24
CA GLY A 288 20.04 -11.48 26.05
C GLY A 288 19.99 -10.90 27.45
N ARG A 289 20.89 -11.41 28.35
CA ARG A 289 20.92 -11.01 29.78
C ARG A 289 21.07 -9.48 29.95
N ASP A 290 21.89 -8.85 29.12
CA ASP A 290 22.22 -7.42 29.17
C ASP A 290 21.41 -6.63 28.14
N GLY A 291 20.57 -7.30 27.34
CA GLY A 291 19.68 -6.70 26.36
C GLY A 291 18.56 -5.92 27.03
N ARG A 292 18.26 -4.73 26.49
CA ARG A 292 17.19 -3.86 26.99
C ARG A 292 16.30 -3.36 25.87
N VAL A 293 15.00 -3.46 26.07
CA VAL A 293 14.00 -3.00 25.10
C VAL A 293 12.98 -2.12 25.80
N GLU A 294 12.80 -0.89 25.30
CA GLU A 294 11.80 0.05 25.81
C GLU A 294 11.01 0.67 24.66
N HIS A 295 9.68 0.78 24.80
CA HIS A 295 8.77 1.44 23.88
C HIS A 295 9.02 1.07 22.39
N SER A 296 9.16 -0.22 22.10
CA SER A 296 9.59 -0.71 20.80
C SER A 296 8.76 -1.91 20.33
N MET A 297 8.62 -2.07 19.02
CA MET A 297 8.03 -3.25 18.40
C MET A 297 9.13 -4.21 17.95
N ILE A 298 9.06 -5.46 18.44
CA ILE A 298 10.06 -6.49 18.15
C ILE A 298 9.38 -7.68 17.47
N CYS A 299 9.82 -8.02 16.28
CA CYS A 299 9.31 -9.17 15.54
C CYS A 299 10.03 -10.47 15.90
N ASN A 300 9.50 -11.59 15.41
CA ASN A 300 10.08 -12.91 15.56
C ASN A 300 11.50 -12.97 14.95
N GLY A 301 12.37 -13.83 15.49
CA GLY A 301 13.73 -14.01 15.02
C GLY A 301 14.72 -12.94 15.44
N CYS A 302 14.27 -11.86 16.08
CA CYS A 302 15.21 -10.85 16.57
C CYS A 302 16.10 -11.38 17.71
N GLU A 303 17.38 -11.08 17.66
CA GLU A 303 18.35 -11.33 18.73
C GLU A 303 18.88 -10.00 19.28
N ILE A 304 18.58 -9.70 20.54
CA ILE A 304 18.88 -8.39 21.14
C ILE A 304 19.81 -8.58 22.34
N TYR A 305 21.07 -8.23 22.15
CA TYR A 305 22.10 -8.24 23.18
C TYR A 305 22.47 -6.82 23.65
N GLY A 306 22.07 -5.80 22.88
CA GLY A 306 22.25 -4.38 23.17
C GLY A 306 20.98 -3.69 23.67
N GLU A 307 20.88 -2.39 23.45
CA GLU A 307 19.76 -1.54 23.91
C GLU A 307 18.92 -1.02 22.74
N VAL A 308 17.60 -1.11 22.86
CA VAL A 308 16.65 -0.69 21.84
C VAL A 308 15.58 0.22 22.46
N TYR A 309 15.45 1.43 21.94
CA TYR A 309 14.53 2.44 22.43
C TYR A 309 13.69 3.02 21.28
N ASN A 310 12.39 3.16 21.50
CA ASN A 310 11.45 3.81 20.57
C ASN A 310 11.69 3.40 19.10
N SER A 311 11.78 2.10 18.84
CA SER A 311 12.21 1.56 17.55
C SER A 311 11.34 0.41 17.08
N ILE A 312 11.38 0.12 15.77
CA ILE A 312 10.67 -1.00 15.15
C ILE A 312 11.70 -1.94 14.54
N LEU A 313 11.74 -3.18 15.03
CA LEU A 313 12.63 -4.23 14.55
C LEU A 313 11.83 -5.29 13.82
N SER A 314 12.12 -5.43 12.53
CA SER A 314 11.54 -6.44 11.65
C SER A 314 12.14 -7.83 11.93
N PRO A 315 11.62 -8.91 11.33
CA PRO A 315 12.10 -10.26 11.60
C PRO A 315 13.59 -10.46 11.34
N GLY A 316 14.25 -11.24 12.19
CA GLY A 316 15.65 -11.62 12.01
C GLY A 316 16.67 -10.51 12.31
N VAL A 317 16.24 -9.38 12.87
CA VAL A 317 17.16 -8.29 13.22
C VAL A 317 18.05 -8.71 14.40
N THR A 318 19.36 -8.44 14.26
CA THR A 318 20.34 -8.65 15.35
C THR A 318 20.86 -7.31 15.85
N VAL A 319 20.85 -7.14 17.18
CA VAL A 319 21.47 -6.00 17.87
C VAL A 319 22.53 -6.54 18.84
N GLU A 320 23.79 -6.37 18.49
CA GLU A 320 24.92 -6.94 19.22
C GLU A 320 25.19 -6.22 20.56
N LYS A 321 26.10 -6.81 21.36
CA LYS A 321 26.43 -6.30 22.71
C LYS A 321 26.93 -4.86 22.67
N GLY A 322 26.46 -4.07 23.63
CA GLY A 322 26.84 -2.67 23.74
C GLY A 322 26.30 -1.74 22.65
N ALA A 323 25.65 -2.31 21.63
CA ALA A 323 24.99 -1.51 20.58
C ALA A 323 23.77 -0.78 21.15
N VAL A 324 23.47 0.41 20.61
CA VAL A 324 22.33 1.23 21.01
C VAL A 324 21.55 1.64 19.77
N VAL A 325 20.26 1.32 19.76
CA VAL A 325 19.32 1.67 18.68
C VAL A 325 18.25 2.59 19.25
N ARG A 326 18.08 3.77 18.64
CA ARG A 326 17.08 4.79 19.05
C ARG A 326 16.30 5.34 17.87
N ASP A 327 15.00 5.57 18.06
CA ASP A 327 14.12 6.23 17.08
C ASP A 327 14.29 5.65 15.67
N SER A 328 14.48 4.33 15.52
CA SER A 328 14.93 3.72 14.28
C SER A 328 14.00 2.61 13.79
N ILE A 329 14.05 2.35 12.50
CA ILE A 329 13.30 1.29 11.83
C ILE A 329 14.31 0.36 11.18
N LEU A 330 14.42 -0.84 11.71
CA LEU A 330 15.34 -1.87 11.23
C LEU A 330 14.52 -2.92 10.46
N LEU A 331 14.76 -3.02 9.16
CA LEU A 331 14.05 -3.91 8.25
C LEU A 331 14.64 -5.34 8.30
N PRO A 332 13.98 -6.34 7.71
CA PRO A 332 14.33 -7.75 7.92
C PRO A 332 15.81 -8.08 7.72
N GLU A 333 16.33 -8.98 8.57
CA GLU A 333 17.70 -9.53 8.51
C GLU A 333 18.82 -8.48 8.64
N SER A 334 18.51 -7.28 9.11
CA SER A 334 19.53 -6.25 9.33
C SER A 334 20.28 -6.47 10.66
N THR A 335 21.54 -6.02 10.70
CA THR A 335 22.42 -6.25 11.85
C THR A 335 23.06 -4.95 12.34
N VAL A 336 23.07 -4.74 13.65
CA VAL A 336 23.79 -3.65 14.32
C VAL A 336 24.94 -4.26 15.12
N GLY A 337 26.18 -3.97 14.71
CA GLY A 337 27.41 -4.53 15.26
C GLY A 337 27.68 -4.10 16.71
N GLU A 338 28.63 -4.77 17.34
CA GLU A 338 29.00 -4.56 18.74
C GLU A 338 29.40 -3.10 18.99
N GLY A 339 28.87 -2.47 20.04
CA GLY A 339 29.19 -1.09 20.41
C GLY A 339 28.65 0.00 19.47
N ALA A 340 28.01 -0.37 18.36
CA ALA A 340 27.50 0.59 17.38
C ALA A 340 26.32 1.42 17.91
N CYS A 341 26.18 2.66 17.39
CA CYS A 341 25.09 3.57 17.74
C CYS A 341 24.25 3.90 16.49
N VAL A 342 22.95 3.61 16.53
CA VAL A 342 22.02 3.87 15.43
C VAL A 342 20.90 4.78 15.94
N GLU A 343 20.79 5.97 15.35
CA GLU A 343 19.79 6.94 15.75
C GLU A 343 19.02 7.47 14.54
N ARG A 344 17.69 7.55 14.65
CA ARG A 344 16.78 8.12 13.66
C ARG A 344 17.05 7.61 12.22
N THR A 345 17.24 6.29 12.13
CA THR A 345 17.71 5.62 10.90
C THR A 345 16.68 4.59 10.41
N ILE A 346 16.52 4.51 9.09
CA ILE A 346 15.89 3.38 8.42
C ILE A 346 17.02 2.50 7.87
N LEU A 347 17.21 1.34 8.47
CA LEU A 347 18.18 0.34 8.02
C LEU A 347 17.45 -0.69 7.16
N ASN A 348 17.77 -0.76 5.86
CA ASN A 348 17.03 -1.59 4.90
C ASN A 348 17.37 -3.08 5.04
N GLU A 349 16.66 -3.94 4.31
CA GLU A 349 16.77 -5.40 4.39
C GLU A 349 18.23 -5.86 4.17
N ASN A 350 18.72 -6.78 5.01
CA ASN A 350 20.09 -7.34 5.01
C ASN A 350 21.22 -6.31 5.16
N ALA A 351 20.93 -5.06 5.53
CA ALA A 351 21.98 -4.08 5.75
C ALA A 351 22.63 -4.27 7.13
N SER A 352 23.90 -3.92 7.25
CA SER A 352 24.65 -4.07 8.48
C SER A 352 25.45 -2.81 8.85
N ILE A 353 25.50 -2.54 10.13
CA ILE A 353 26.33 -1.51 10.75
C ILE A 353 27.51 -2.22 11.42
N ALA A 354 28.74 -1.80 11.11
CA ALA A 354 29.95 -2.39 11.70
C ALA A 354 30.05 -2.10 13.20
N ALA A 355 30.92 -2.83 13.87
CA ALA A 355 31.20 -2.60 15.29
C ALA A 355 31.74 -1.17 15.52
N ASP A 356 31.32 -0.57 16.64
CA ASP A 356 31.69 0.78 17.08
C ASP A 356 31.33 1.94 16.14
N ALA A 357 30.63 1.67 15.00
CA ALA A 357 30.20 2.70 14.09
C ALA A 357 28.99 3.49 14.62
N ALA A 358 28.92 4.79 14.29
CA ALA A 358 27.80 5.66 14.59
C ALA A 358 27.04 6.06 13.32
N VAL A 359 25.73 5.83 13.29
CA VAL A 359 24.88 6.12 12.12
C VAL A 359 23.67 6.92 12.54
N GLY A 360 23.45 8.02 11.81
CA GLY A 360 22.33 8.91 12.03
C GLY A 360 22.59 9.97 13.10
N ALA A 361 21.69 10.96 13.16
CA ALA A 361 21.77 12.07 14.09
C ALA A 361 20.37 12.59 14.44
N PRO A 362 20.19 13.25 15.60
CA PRO A 362 18.95 13.89 15.94
C PRO A 362 18.49 14.89 14.86
N GLY A 363 17.20 14.84 14.53
CA GLY A 363 16.58 15.78 13.58
C GLY A 363 16.68 15.42 12.09
N LYS A 364 17.52 14.47 11.69
CA LYS A 364 17.65 14.02 10.30
C LYS A 364 17.34 12.53 10.20
N ILE A 365 16.50 12.13 9.23
CA ILE A 365 16.27 10.71 8.92
C ILE A 365 17.40 10.24 8.01
N THR A 366 18.16 9.26 8.47
CA THR A 366 19.19 8.58 7.66
C THR A 366 18.57 7.31 7.07
N VAL A 367 18.92 6.97 5.83
CA VAL A 367 18.45 5.75 5.17
C VAL A 367 19.63 4.99 4.62
N ILE A 368 19.80 3.76 5.07
CA ILE A 368 20.84 2.84 4.62
C ILE A 368 20.21 1.85 3.64
N GLY A 369 20.86 1.66 2.49
CA GLY A 369 20.35 0.80 1.41
C GLY A 369 20.38 -0.70 1.74
N GLU A 370 19.67 -1.48 0.96
CA GLU A 370 19.63 -2.94 1.04
C GLU A 370 21.01 -3.56 0.79
N ASN A 371 21.41 -4.53 1.62
CA ASN A 371 22.70 -5.21 1.60
C ASN A 371 23.92 -4.27 1.79
N ALA A 372 23.73 -3.04 2.24
CA ALA A 372 24.82 -2.12 2.51
C ALA A 372 25.54 -2.48 3.82
N VAL A 373 26.85 -2.26 3.85
CA VAL A 373 27.68 -2.38 5.05
C VAL A 373 28.25 -0.99 5.37
N MET A 374 27.92 -0.48 6.56
CA MET A 374 28.41 0.83 7.02
C MET A 374 29.55 0.61 7.99
N GLU A 375 30.76 0.99 7.56
CA GLU A 375 32.01 0.80 8.31
C GLU A 375 32.51 2.06 9.01
N VAL A 376 31.90 3.21 8.71
CA VAL A 376 32.27 4.53 9.23
C VAL A 376 31.06 5.33 9.69
N ASP A 377 31.30 6.38 10.47
CA ASP A 377 30.25 7.28 10.97
C ASP A 377 29.59 8.07 9.82
N VAL A 378 28.23 8.13 9.82
CA VAL A 378 27.42 8.81 8.80
C VAL A 378 26.26 9.62 9.43
#